data_30274d1e66ddeb11e89a8f9c56c0726a
#
_entry.id   30274d1e66ddeb11e89a8f9c56c0726a
#
_cell.length_a   1.000
_cell.length_b   1.000
_cell.length_c   1.000
_cell.angle_alpha   90.00
_cell.angle_beta   90.00
_cell.angle_gamma   90.00
#
_symmetry.space_group_name_H-M   'P 1'
#
loop_
_entity.id
_entity.type
_entity.pdbx_description
1 polymer ?
#
loop_
_entity_poly.entity_id
_entity_poly.type
_entity_poly.pdbx_seq_one_letter_code
_entity_poly.pdbx_strand_id
1 'polypeptide(L)'
;PEISDSMVPLAKSLGIKLTNLEGATSCGAGIIRQANRKLQLALNARIFAQAETLGLEIITPCASTAGNLSEDLSELKADPILLAEINDVLNKTCGMEFTGDTSVNHLLHVIVDEIGLAKVKSMVVNPIDFRVASYYGPNMQQDGFCGGDDVYDPDYMEQLMKVLGGESVDWDSRMQSVGAPSLLSEEPTVLKLSASVLNDAKSEGAQLIVSACNLSHSVMDIYQGKASQRTGLRTNIPVVHLCEILTFALGHYNTRFAQLRTRVMVIGD
;
A
#
# COMPACT_ATOMS: atom_id res chain seq x y z
N PRO A 1 4.90 9.69 8.40
CA PRO A 1 4.96 9.41 9.86
C PRO A 1 3.90 8.41 10.28
N GLU A 2 2.61 8.62 9.96
CA GLU A 2 1.48 7.86 10.51
C GLU A 2 1.54 6.36 10.18
N ILE A 3 1.90 6.01 8.95
CA ILE A 3 2.02 4.61 8.51
C ILE A 3 3.20 3.95 9.23
N SER A 4 4.32 4.64 9.34
CA SER A 4 5.51 4.18 10.06
C SER A 4 5.21 3.98 11.55
N ASP A 5 4.51 4.93 12.16
CA ASP A 5 4.14 4.88 13.57
C ASP A 5 3.13 3.77 13.88
N SER A 6 2.28 3.44 12.90
CA SER A 6 1.30 2.35 13.00
C SER A 6 1.93 0.97 12.76
N MET A 7 2.93 0.88 11.89
CA MET A 7 3.49 -0.41 11.46
C MET A 7 4.16 -1.19 12.60
N VAL A 8 4.91 -0.53 13.47
CA VAL A 8 5.64 -1.19 14.57
C VAL A 8 4.70 -1.84 15.60
N PRO A 9 3.71 -1.11 16.18
CA PRO A 9 2.76 -1.73 17.10
C PRO A 9 1.88 -2.79 16.42
N LEU A 10 1.51 -2.59 15.17
CA LEU A 10 0.74 -3.56 14.38
C LEU A 10 1.52 -4.87 14.22
N ALA A 11 2.75 -4.81 13.74
CA ALA A 11 3.61 -5.98 13.55
C ALA A 11 3.79 -6.76 14.87
N LYS A 12 4.02 -6.05 15.98
CA LYS A 12 4.12 -6.66 17.30
C LYS A 12 2.84 -7.41 17.70
N SER A 13 1.67 -6.82 17.46
CA SER A 13 0.39 -7.47 17.75
C SER A 13 0.16 -8.71 16.89
N LEU A 14 0.52 -8.63 15.62
CA LEU A 14 0.39 -9.75 14.69
C LEU A 14 1.44 -10.85 14.90
N GLY A 15 2.45 -10.61 15.74
CA GLY A 15 3.57 -11.54 15.96
C GLY A 15 4.62 -11.52 14.86
N ILE A 16 4.64 -10.46 14.04
CA ILE A 16 5.64 -10.24 12.98
C ILE A 16 6.86 -9.58 13.60
N LYS A 17 8.03 -10.19 13.42
CA LYS A 17 9.32 -9.60 13.83
C LYS A 17 9.86 -8.76 12.67
N LEU A 18 9.83 -7.46 12.82
CA LEU A 18 10.39 -6.53 11.82
C LEU A 18 11.86 -6.27 12.07
N THR A 19 12.62 -6.20 10.98
CA THR A 19 14.01 -5.73 10.94
C THR A 19 14.09 -4.59 9.91
N ASN A 20 14.61 -3.43 10.31
CA ASN A 20 14.81 -2.34 9.36
C ASN A 20 15.95 -2.66 8.39
N LEU A 21 15.73 -2.43 7.11
CA LEU A 21 16.77 -2.41 6.11
C LEU A 21 17.48 -1.05 6.15
N GLU A 22 18.57 -0.97 6.91
CA GLU A 22 19.34 0.28 7.01
C GLU A 22 19.95 0.66 5.66
N GLY A 23 19.75 1.92 5.27
CA GLY A 23 20.20 2.42 3.98
C GLY A 23 19.40 1.95 2.77
N ALA A 24 18.27 1.29 2.95
CA ALA A 24 17.35 1.01 1.85
C ALA A 24 16.88 2.32 1.20
N THR A 25 16.82 2.31 -0.13
CA THR A 25 16.35 3.45 -0.92
C THR A 25 14.87 3.34 -1.26
N SER A 26 14.31 4.39 -1.88
CA SER A 26 13.00 4.30 -2.51
C SER A 26 13.01 3.23 -3.62
N CYS A 27 11.92 2.47 -3.74
CA CYS A 27 11.68 1.55 -4.86
C CYS A 27 11.48 2.26 -6.21
N GLY A 28 11.55 3.59 -6.26
CA GLY A 28 11.34 4.39 -7.45
C GLY A 28 9.86 4.62 -7.81
N ALA A 29 8.92 3.85 -7.25
CA ALA A 29 7.46 3.99 -7.40
C ALA A 29 6.98 4.27 -8.85
N GLY A 30 7.66 3.69 -9.85
CA GLY A 30 7.37 3.87 -11.28
C GLY A 30 7.93 5.15 -11.92
N ILE A 31 8.49 6.08 -11.14
CA ILE A 31 9.05 7.35 -11.66
C ILE A 31 10.46 7.13 -12.19
N ILE A 32 11.35 6.51 -11.42
CA ILE A 32 12.73 6.25 -11.82
C ILE A 32 12.78 5.32 -13.03
N ARG A 33 11.89 4.33 -13.08
CA ARG A 33 11.74 3.38 -14.19
C ARG A 33 11.60 4.06 -15.55
N GLN A 34 10.78 5.11 -15.62
CA GLN A 34 10.54 5.84 -16.87
C GLN A 34 11.77 6.65 -17.30
N ALA A 35 12.56 7.15 -16.36
CA ALA A 35 13.76 7.93 -16.64
C ALA A 35 14.98 7.04 -16.89
N ASN A 36 15.16 5.99 -16.11
CA ASN A 36 16.32 5.08 -16.21
C ASN A 36 15.99 3.72 -15.59
N ARG A 37 15.63 2.75 -16.44
CA ARG A 37 15.27 1.38 -16.01
C ARG A 37 16.40 0.67 -15.27
N LYS A 38 17.64 0.77 -15.77
CA LYS A 38 18.80 0.11 -15.13
C LYS A 38 19.09 0.69 -13.76
N LEU A 39 18.91 1.99 -13.57
CA LEU A 39 19.08 2.62 -12.26
C LEU A 39 18.03 2.09 -11.27
N GLN A 40 16.78 1.97 -11.67
CA GLN A 40 15.74 1.41 -10.82
C GLN A 40 16.07 -0.04 -10.43
N LEU A 41 16.42 -0.88 -11.41
CA LEU A 41 16.80 -2.26 -11.15
C LEU A 41 17.99 -2.37 -10.19
N ALA A 42 19.02 -1.55 -10.35
CA ALA A 42 20.18 -1.54 -9.45
C ALA A 42 19.80 -1.10 -8.01
N LEU A 43 18.95 -0.07 -7.86
CA LEU A 43 18.48 0.37 -6.55
C LEU A 43 17.65 -0.72 -5.85
N ASN A 44 16.77 -1.40 -6.58
CA ASN A 44 15.92 -2.44 -6.03
C ASN A 44 16.70 -3.74 -5.80
N ALA A 45 17.63 -4.11 -6.69
CA ALA A 45 18.54 -5.24 -6.47
C ALA A 45 19.38 -5.06 -5.21
N ARG A 46 19.80 -3.83 -4.87
CA ARG A 46 20.47 -3.55 -3.60
C ARG A 46 19.58 -3.80 -2.40
N ILE A 47 18.28 -3.47 -2.48
CA ILE A 47 17.31 -3.79 -1.42
C ILE A 47 17.17 -5.30 -1.28
N PHE A 48 17.08 -6.02 -2.39
CA PHE A 48 17.01 -7.49 -2.40
C PHE A 48 18.26 -8.13 -1.79
N ALA A 49 19.46 -7.69 -2.18
CA ALA A 49 20.73 -8.18 -1.64
C ALA A 49 20.85 -7.92 -0.12
N GLN A 50 20.33 -6.80 0.38
CA GLN A 50 20.28 -6.53 1.82
C GLN A 50 19.36 -7.50 2.56
N ALA A 51 18.16 -7.76 2.03
CA ALA A 51 17.23 -8.72 2.61
C ALA A 51 17.79 -10.14 2.60
N GLU A 52 18.38 -10.54 1.47
CA GLU A 52 19.05 -11.82 1.28
C GLU A 52 20.21 -12.04 2.27
N THR A 53 21.04 -11.01 2.49
CA THR A 53 22.14 -11.05 3.48
C THR A 53 21.63 -11.29 4.90
N LEU A 54 20.43 -10.82 5.21
CA LEU A 54 19.78 -11.03 6.51
C LEU A 54 19.00 -12.36 6.58
N GLY A 55 18.83 -13.05 5.46
CA GLY A 55 17.97 -14.24 5.35
C GLY A 55 16.50 -13.93 5.61
N LEU A 56 16.03 -12.75 5.20
CA LEU A 56 14.68 -12.26 5.48
C LEU A 56 13.91 -11.95 4.20
N GLU A 57 12.59 -12.09 4.29
CA GLU A 57 11.66 -11.63 3.26
C GLU A 57 11.35 -10.14 3.43
N ILE A 58 10.97 -9.49 2.34
CA ILE A 58 10.57 -8.08 2.35
C ILE A 58 9.06 -8.00 2.52
N ILE A 59 8.62 -7.29 3.56
CA ILE A 59 7.21 -6.94 3.77
C ILE A 59 7.03 -5.44 3.63
N THR A 60 6.04 -5.02 2.84
CA THR A 60 5.69 -3.61 2.69
C THR A 60 4.19 -3.39 2.82
N PRO A 61 3.74 -2.30 3.47
CA PRO A 61 2.33 -1.94 3.53
C PRO A 61 1.87 -1.11 2.32
N CYS A 62 2.72 -0.94 1.31
CA CYS A 62 2.46 -0.06 0.18
C CYS A 62 2.34 -0.85 -1.12
N ALA A 63 1.15 -0.87 -1.73
CA ALA A 63 0.89 -1.55 -3.00
C ALA A 63 1.84 -1.11 -4.12
N SER A 64 2.15 0.20 -4.24
CA SER A 64 3.10 0.68 -5.24
C SER A 64 4.53 0.17 -5.00
N THR A 65 4.96 0.09 -3.74
CA THR A 65 6.28 -0.47 -3.41
C THR A 65 6.31 -1.96 -3.69
N ALA A 66 5.31 -2.69 -3.23
CA ALA A 66 5.20 -4.12 -3.43
C ALA A 66 5.19 -4.47 -4.92
N GLY A 67 4.33 -3.83 -5.72
CA GLY A 67 4.25 -4.07 -7.16
C GLY A 67 5.55 -3.77 -7.90
N ASN A 68 6.19 -2.61 -7.63
CA ASN A 68 7.46 -2.27 -8.28
C ASN A 68 8.59 -3.23 -7.89
N LEU A 69 8.71 -3.60 -6.62
CA LEU A 69 9.73 -4.55 -6.17
C LEU A 69 9.47 -5.94 -6.74
N SER A 70 8.23 -6.42 -6.75
CA SER A 70 7.90 -7.76 -7.28
C SER A 70 8.15 -7.85 -8.77
N GLU A 71 7.82 -6.81 -9.54
CA GLU A 71 8.10 -6.75 -10.98
C GLU A 71 9.61 -6.77 -11.25
N ASP A 72 10.39 -5.93 -10.55
CA ASP A 72 11.84 -5.86 -10.70
C ASP A 72 12.51 -7.16 -10.25
N LEU A 73 12.03 -7.79 -9.18
CA LEU A 73 12.50 -9.08 -8.71
C LEU A 73 12.25 -10.19 -9.75
N SER A 74 11.05 -10.21 -10.34
CA SER A 74 10.68 -11.18 -11.37
C SER A 74 11.52 -11.01 -12.63
N GLU A 75 11.76 -9.77 -13.07
CA GLU A 75 12.59 -9.47 -14.24
C GLU A 75 14.05 -9.93 -14.02
N LEU A 76 14.63 -9.63 -12.85
CA LEU A 76 15.99 -10.05 -12.52
C LEU A 76 16.13 -11.57 -12.40
N LYS A 77 15.13 -12.26 -11.86
CA LYS A 77 15.13 -13.73 -11.77
C LYS A 77 14.95 -14.40 -13.15
N ALA A 78 14.23 -13.75 -14.05
CA ALA A 78 13.96 -14.30 -15.38
C ALA A 78 15.12 -14.11 -16.39
N ASP A 79 15.98 -13.10 -16.17
CA ASP A 79 17.08 -12.76 -17.08
C ASP A 79 18.45 -12.79 -16.36
N PRO A 80 19.18 -13.94 -16.46
CA PRO A 80 20.51 -14.09 -15.86
C PRO A 80 21.56 -13.11 -16.41
N ILE A 81 21.42 -12.65 -17.66
CA ILE A 81 22.37 -11.70 -18.26
C ILE A 81 22.16 -10.32 -17.64
N LEU A 82 20.91 -9.89 -17.55
CA LEU A 82 20.54 -8.64 -16.87
C LEU A 82 20.96 -8.67 -15.41
N LEU A 83 20.72 -9.78 -14.71
CA LEU A 83 21.13 -9.95 -13.30
C LEU A 83 22.65 -9.79 -13.16
N ALA A 84 23.44 -10.40 -14.03
CA ALA A 84 24.89 -10.26 -14.01
C ALA A 84 25.34 -8.82 -14.27
N GLU A 85 24.71 -8.11 -15.21
CA GLU A 85 24.97 -6.67 -15.45
C GLU A 85 24.66 -5.81 -14.22
N ILE A 86 23.55 -6.06 -13.55
CA ILE A 86 23.16 -5.32 -12.34
C ILE A 86 24.08 -5.66 -11.16
N ASN A 87 24.47 -6.92 -11.00
CA ASN A 87 25.42 -7.33 -9.98
C ASN A 87 26.82 -6.72 -10.18
N ASP A 88 27.28 -6.54 -11.42
CA ASP A 88 28.52 -5.81 -11.71
C ASP A 88 28.44 -4.35 -11.18
N VAL A 89 27.30 -3.69 -11.33
CA VAL A 89 27.04 -2.36 -10.77
C VAL A 89 27.04 -2.38 -9.24
N LEU A 90 26.34 -3.34 -8.62
CA LEU A 90 26.25 -3.47 -7.15
C LEU A 90 27.63 -3.73 -6.55
N ASN A 91 28.40 -4.66 -7.11
CA ASN A 91 29.76 -4.98 -6.66
C ASN A 91 30.68 -3.75 -6.70
N LYS A 92 30.64 -2.98 -7.80
CA LYS A 92 31.48 -1.78 -7.97
C LYS A 92 31.08 -0.61 -7.06
N THR A 93 29.78 -0.50 -6.72
CA THR A 93 29.25 0.67 -5.98
C THR A 93 29.11 0.44 -4.49
N CYS A 94 28.78 -0.76 -4.05
CA CYS A 94 28.51 -1.07 -2.64
C CYS A 94 29.03 -2.44 -2.18
N GLY A 95 29.71 -3.21 -3.02
CA GLY A 95 30.27 -4.51 -2.64
C GLY A 95 29.23 -5.58 -2.35
N MET A 96 28.04 -5.46 -2.94
CA MET A 96 26.91 -6.39 -2.77
C MET A 96 26.66 -7.19 -4.03
N GLU A 97 25.99 -8.32 -3.86
CA GLU A 97 25.50 -9.17 -4.94
C GLU A 97 24.12 -9.71 -4.57
N PHE A 98 23.21 -9.76 -5.52
CA PHE A 98 21.89 -10.37 -5.38
C PHE A 98 21.87 -11.71 -6.12
N THR A 99 21.46 -12.79 -5.44
CA THR A 99 21.48 -14.16 -5.97
C THR A 99 20.10 -14.70 -6.34
N GLY A 100 19.04 -14.02 -5.95
CA GLY A 100 17.66 -14.40 -6.24
C GLY A 100 16.89 -15.02 -5.07
N ASP A 101 17.49 -15.09 -3.88
CA ASP A 101 16.91 -15.77 -2.71
C ASP A 101 16.19 -14.82 -1.75
N THR A 102 15.24 -14.07 -2.29
CA THR A 102 14.34 -13.23 -1.50
C THR A 102 12.92 -13.21 -2.09
N SER A 103 11.96 -12.76 -1.30
CA SER A 103 10.57 -12.54 -1.69
C SER A 103 10.09 -11.15 -1.27
N VAL A 104 9.03 -10.66 -1.93
CA VAL A 104 8.37 -9.40 -1.62
C VAL A 104 6.90 -9.66 -1.39
N ASN A 105 6.40 -9.29 -0.23
CA ASN A 105 5.02 -9.51 0.17
C ASN A 105 4.34 -8.19 0.57
N HIS A 106 3.10 -8.00 0.15
CA HIS A 106 2.27 -6.94 0.70
C HIS A 106 1.70 -7.36 2.05
N LEU A 107 1.66 -6.44 3.00
CA LEU A 107 1.16 -6.70 4.35
C LEU A 107 -0.26 -7.31 4.37
N LEU A 108 -1.14 -6.91 3.44
CA LEU A 108 -2.49 -7.47 3.34
C LEU A 108 -2.45 -8.99 3.09
N HIS A 109 -1.63 -9.43 2.15
CA HIS A 109 -1.49 -10.85 1.80
C HIS A 109 -0.92 -11.65 2.98
N VAL A 110 0.10 -11.13 3.64
CA VAL A 110 0.65 -11.76 4.87
C VAL A 110 -0.42 -11.90 5.95
N ILE A 111 -1.27 -10.89 6.13
CA ILE A 111 -2.36 -10.93 7.13
C ILE A 111 -3.41 -11.98 6.77
N VAL A 112 -3.82 -12.06 5.51
CA VAL A 112 -4.92 -12.96 5.10
C VAL A 112 -4.41 -14.39 4.91
N ASP A 113 -3.31 -14.57 4.18
CA ASP A 113 -2.81 -15.88 3.77
C ASP A 113 -2.02 -16.60 4.88
N GLU A 114 -1.21 -15.86 5.65
CA GLU A 114 -0.29 -16.48 6.62
C GLU A 114 -0.79 -16.37 8.07
N ILE A 115 -1.27 -15.18 8.49
CA ILE A 115 -1.76 -14.97 9.86
C ILE A 115 -3.16 -15.54 10.02
N GLY A 116 -4.01 -15.31 9.02
CA GLY A 116 -5.40 -15.76 8.96
C GLY A 116 -6.38 -14.81 9.63
N LEU A 117 -7.49 -14.57 8.96
CA LEU A 117 -8.56 -13.65 9.40
C LEU A 117 -9.20 -14.02 10.73
N ALA A 118 -9.28 -15.34 11.05
CA ALA A 118 -9.81 -15.80 12.33
C ALA A 118 -8.97 -15.33 13.52
N LYS A 119 -7.64 -15.34 13.36
CA LYS A 119 -6.70 -14.84 14.39
C LYS A 119 -6.84 -13.31 14.51
N VAL A 120 -6.89 -12.58 13.41
CA VAL A 120 -7.12 -11.13 13.44
C VAL A 120 -8.42 -10.79 14.17
N LYS A 121 -9.52 -11.50 13.86
CA LYS A 121 -10.81 -11.33 14.53
C LYS A 121 -10.72 -11.47 16.05
N SER A 122 -9.98 -12.45 16.52
CA SER A 122 -9.81 -12.71 17.98
C SER A 122 -9.04 -11.60 18.69
N MET A 123 -8.34 -10.75 17.95
CA MET A 123 -7.51 -9.66 18.48
C MET A 123 -8.19 -8.28 18.41
N VAL A 124 -9.36 -8.19 17.80
CA VAL A 124 -10.09 -6.93 17.68
C VAL A 124 -10.57 -6.46 19.05
N VAL A 125 -10.12 -5.27 19.45
CA VAL A 125 -10.47 -4.59 20.70
C VAL A 125 -11.44 -3.45 20.44
N ASN A 126 -11.22 -2.71 19.34
CA ASN A 126 -12.05 -1.59 18.90
C ASN A 126 -12.65 -1.91 17.53
N PRO A 127 -13.85 -2.51 17.48
CA PRO A 127 -14.51 -2.71 16.18
C PRO A 127 -14.69 -1.39 15.44
N ILE A 128 -14.49 -1.42 14.13
CA ILE A 128 -14.82 -0.29 13.28
C ILE A 128 -16.31 -0.38 12.95
N ASP A 129 -17.05 0.71 13.17
CA ASP A 129 -18.49 0.77 12.91
C ASP A 129 -18.75 1.79 11.79
N PHE A 130 -18.23 1.47 10.59
CA PHE A 130 -18.30 2.35 9.43
C PHE A 130 -18.58 1.56 8.15
N ARG A 131 -19.22 2.24 7.18
CA ARG A 131 -19.28 1.79 5.80
C ARG A 131 -17.98 2.15 5.09
N VAL A 132 -17.22 1.14 4.71
CA VAL A 132 -15.83 1.26 4.23
C VAL A 132 -15.75 0.96 2.75
N ALA A 133 -15.18 1.87 1.97
CA ALA A 133 -14.73 1.63 0.61
C ALA A 133 -13.27 1.16 0.63
N SER A 134 -13.02 -0.08 0.27
CA SER A 134 -11.68 -0.66 0.17
C SER A 134 -11.02 -0.22 -1.13
N TYR A 135 -9.84 0.41 -1.05
CA TYR A 135 -9.11 0.87 -2.23
C TYR A 135 -7.79 0.12 -2.39
N TYR A 136 -7.73 -0.74 -3.39
CA TYR A 136 -6.54 -1.51 -3.77
C TYR A 136 -5.57 -0.69 -4.62
N GLY A 137 -6.12 0.07 -5.57
CA GLY A 137 -5.37 0.70 -6.63
C GLY A 137 -4.77 -0.31 -7.63
N PRO A 138 -4.15 0.14 -8.71
CA PRO A 138 -3.75 -0.73 -9.82
C PRO A 138 -2.54 -1.62 -9.53
N ASN A 139 -1.73 -1.29 -8.50
CA ASN A 139 -0.46 -1.98 -8.27
C ASN A 139 -0.60 -3.31 -7.48
N MET A 140 -1.74 -3.57 -6.86
CA MET A 140 -2.02 -4.86 -6.21
C MET A 140 -2.62 -5.89 -7.16
N GLN A 141 -2.92 -5.49 -8.40
CA GLN A 141 -3.64 -6.28 -9.40
C GLN A 141 -2.70 -6.93 -10.42
N GLN A 142 -1.47 -7.22 -10.03
CA GLN A 142 -0.50 -7.83 -10.94
C GLN A 142 -0.51 -9.34 -10.78
N ASP A 143 -0.57 -10.06 -11.91
CA ASP A 143 -0.46 -11.51 -11.94
C ASP A 143 0.84 -11.97 -11.24
N GLY A 144 0.70 -13.00 -10.40
CA GLY A 144 1.81 -13.50 -9.58
C GLY A 144 2.17 -12.64 -8.36
N PHE A 145 1.39 -11.57 -8.06
CA PHE A 145 1.66 -10.68 -6.93
C PHE A 145 0.45 -10.43 -6.01
N CYS A 146 -0.71 -10.97 -6.29
CA CYS A 146 -1.93 -10.75 -5.51
C CYS A 146 -2.08 -11.70 -4.29
N GLY A 147 -1.06 -12.47 -3.93
CA GLY A 147 -1.21 -13.51 -2.91
C GLY A 147 -2.19 -14.57 -3.36
N GLY A 148 -3.10 -14.99 -2.48
CA GLY A 148 -4.22 -15.86 -2.81
C GLY A 148 -5.49 -15.12 -3.27
N ASP A 149 -5.44 -13.79 -3.41
CA ASP A 149 -6.57 -12.94 -3.82
C ASP A 149 -6.82 -13.04 -5.34
N ASP A 150 -8.02 -12.70 -5.80
CA ASP A 150 -8.33 -12.64 -7.21
C ASP A 150 -7.77 -11.36 -7.85
N VAL A 151 -7.09 -11.49 -9.00
CA VAL A 151 -6.48 -10.35 -9.71
C VAL A 151 -7.52 -9.38 -10.27
N TYR A 152 -8.68 -9.90 -10.69
CA TYR A 152 -9.72 -9.14 -11.38
C TYR A 152 -10.86 -8.72 -10.45
N ASP A 153 -11.10 -9.49 -9.39
CA ASP A 153 -12.16 -9.26 -8.42
C ASP A 153 -11.67 -9.51 -6.97
N PRO A 154 -10.68 -8.71 -6.50
CA PRO A 154 -10.09 -8.91 -5.18
C PRO A 154 -11.09 -8.64 -4.07
N ASP A 155 -11.02 -9.43 -2.98
CA ASP A 155 -11.90 -9.30 -1.82
C ASP A 155 -11.18 -9.38 -0.45
N TYR A 156 -9.87 -9.49 -0.42
CA TYR A 156 -9.12 -9.61 0.83
C TYR A 156 -9.28 -8.39 1.75
N MET A 157 -9.35 -7.18 1.20
CA MET A 157 -9.60 -6.00 2.03
C MET A 157 -11.02 -6.00 2.57
N GLU A 158 -12.02 -6.38 1.77
CA GLU A 158 -13.43 -6.48 2.17
C GLU A 158 -13.62 -7.53 3.29
N GLN A 159 -13.00 -8.70 3.12
CA GLN A 159 -12.99 -9.74 4.16
C GLN A 159 -12.35 -9.22 5.44
N LEU A 160 -11.22 -8.53 5.33
CA LEU A 160 -10.53 -7.95 6.47
C LEU A 160 -11.36 -6.86 7.15
N MET A 161 -11.96 -5.92 6.40
CA MET A 161 -12.83 -4.89 6.98
C MET A 161 -14.01 -5.50 7.72
N LYS A 162 -14.63 -6.53 7.17
CA LYS A 162 -15.72 -7.27 7.83
C LYS A 162 -15.26 -7.91 9.15
N VAL A 163 -14.06 -8.48 9.17
CA VAL A 163 -13.48 -9.07 10.40
C VAL A 163 -13.22 -8.01 11.46
N LEU A 164 -12.86 -6.80 11.05
CA LEU A 164 -12.67 -5.66 11.97
C LEU A 164 -13.99 -5.04 12.45
N GLY A 165 -15.14 -5.46 11.92
CA GLY A 165 -16.48 -4.98 12.30
C GLY A 165 -17.06 -3.94 11.36
N GLY A 166 -16.41 -3.60 10.25
CA GLY A 166 -16.91 -2.68 9.24
C GLY A 166 -17.87 -3.31 8.25
N GLU A 167 -18.66 -2.48 7.59
CA GLU A 167 -19.48 -2.83 6.45
C GLU A 167 -18.79 -2.42 5.15
N SER A 168 -18.50 -3.37 4.28
CA SER A 168 -17.86 -3.08 3.00
C SER A 168 -18.88 -2.50 2.00
N VAL A 169 -18.46 -1.47 1.29
CA VAL A 169 -19.22 -0.85 0.20
C VAL A 169 -18.72 -1.43 -1.11
N ASP A 170 -19.64 -1.87 -1.96
CA ASP A 170 -19.33 -2.22 -3.35
C ASP A 170 -19.26 -0.95 -4.20
N TRP A 171 -18.18 -0.79 -4.99
CA TRP A 171 -17.93 0.42 -5.76
C TRP A 171 -16.91 0.18 -6.90
N ASP A 172 -17.09 0.89 -8.01
CA ASP A 172 -16.38 0.60 -9.26
C ASP A 172 -14.91 1.03 -9.26
N SER A 173 -14.59 2.12 -8.55
CA SER A 173 -13.25 2.73 -8.62
C SER A 173 -12.20 2.10 -7.71
N ARG A 174 -12.50 0.99 -7.04
CA ARG A 174 -11.60 0.37 -6.03
C ARG A 174 -10.21 0.00 -6.57
N MET A 175 -10.10 -0.24 -7.87
CA MET A 175 -8.86 -0.60 -8.55
C MET A 175 -8.33 0.49 -9.49
N GLN A 176 -9.05 1.60 -9.64
CA GLN A 176 -8.66 2.67 -10.56
C GLN A 176 -7.44 3.45 -10.05
N SER A 177 -6.61 3.92 -10.98
CA SER A 177 -5.46 4.76 -10.64
C SER A 177 -5.89 6.18 -10.30
N VAL A 178 -5.36 6.71 -9.19
CA VAL A 178 -5.46 8.16 -8.88
C VAL A 178 -4.35 8.99 -9.55
N GLY A 179 -3.49 8.36 -10.37
CA GLY A 179 -2.44 9.05 -11.11
C GLY A 179 -1.25 9.54 -10.28
N ALA A 180 -1.07 9.04 -9.07
CA ALA A 180 -0.09 9.56 -8.11
C ALA A 180 1.35 9.77 -8.65
N PRO A 181 1.95 8.88 -9.48
CA PRO A 181 3.28 9.12 -10.04
C PRO A 181 3.39 10.37 -10.91
N SER A 182 2.28 10.82 -11.50
CA SER A 182 2.25 12.00 -12.38
C SER A 182 1.90 13.32 -11.66
N LEU A 183 1.82 13.29 -10.32
CA LEU A 183 1.38 14.47 -9.55
C LEU A 183 2.22 15.73 -9.81
N LEU A 184 3.53 15.57 -9.99
CA LEU A 184 4.43 16.71 -10.21
C LEU A 184 4.45 17.20 -11.66
N SER A 185 4.12 16.35 -12.63
CA SER A 185 4.12 16.69 -14.05
C SER A 185 2.75 17.07 -14.59
N GLU A 186 1.68 16.47 -14.05
CA GLU A 186 0.31 16.56 -14.56
C GLU A 186 -0.73 16.69 -13.42
N GLU A 187 -0.48 17.60 -12.45
CA GLU A 187 -1.35 17.80 -11.30
C GLU A 187 -2.84 17.92 -11.69
N PRO A 188 -3.23 18.69 -12.75
CA PRO A 188 -4.65 18.81 -13.10
C PRO A 188 -5.34 17.48 -13.46
N THR A 189 -4.62 16.58 -14.10
CA THR A 189 -5.12 15.24 -14.44
C THR A 189 -5.23 14.37 -13.20
N VAL A 190 -4.22 14.39 -12.33
CA VAL A 190 -4.23 13.66 -11.06
C VAL A 190 -5.38 14.11 -10.16
N LEU A 191 -5.63 15.41 -10.06
CA LEU A 191 -6.76 15.94 -9.29
C LEU A 191 -8.12 15.46 -9.82
N LYS A 192 -8.28 15.36 -11.15
CA LYS A 192 -9.51 14.82 -11.74
C LYS A 192 -9.69 13.32 -11.44
N LEU A 193 -8.64 12.52 -11.60
CA LEU A 193 -8.67 11.10 -11.32
C LEU A 193 -8.98 10.85 -9.84
N SER A 194 -8.28 11.54 -8.94
CA SER A 194 -8.52 11.45 -7.51
C SER A 194 -9.93 11.87 -7.12
N ALA A 195 -10.43 12.98 -7.69
CA ALA A 195 -11.80 13.43 -7.43
C ALA A 195 -12.85 12.41 -7.87
N SER A 196 -12.64 11.75 -9.03
CA SER A 196 -13.55 10.70 -9.51
C SER A 196 -13.62 9.54 -8.53
N VAL A 197 -12.46 9.02 -8.10
CA VAL A 197 -12.36 7.91 -7.14
C VAL A 197 -13.02 8.26 -5.80
N LEU A 198 -12.72 9.44 -5.24
CA LEU A 198 -13.29 9.89 -3.97
C LEU A 198 -14.81 10.10 -4.05
N ASN A 199 -15.28 10.69 -5.14
CA ASN A 199 -16.70 10.93 -5.36
C ASN A 199 -17.48 9.63 -5.56
N ASP A 200 -16.91 8.65 -6.25
CA ASP A 200 -17.51 7.34 -6.47
C ASP A 200 -17.75 6.63 -5.13
N ALA A 201 -16.70 6.44 -4.33
CA ALA A 201 -16.83 5.86 -2.99
C ALA A 201 -17.91 6.56 -2.14
N LYS A 202 -17.93 7.90 -2.19
CA LYS A 202 -18.90 8.69 -1.45
C LYS A 202 -20.32 8.53 -1.98
N SER A 203 -20.50 8.41 -3.30
CA SER A 203 -21.81 8.23 -3.93
C SER A 203 -22.44 6.89 -3.57
N GLU A 204 -21.61 5.86 -3.38
CA GLU A 204 -22.02 4.54 -2.90
C GLU A 204 -22.23 4.50 -1.37
N GLY A 205 -22.11 5.64 -0.71
CA GLY A 205 -22.41 5.82 0.70
C GLY A 205 -21.30 5.36 1.63
N ALA A 206 -20.06 5.29 1.17
CA ALA A 206 -18.93 5.07 2.05
C ALA A 206 -18.74 6.26 3.01
N GLN A 207 -18.42 5.94 4.25
CA GLN A 207 -18.08 6.91 5.29
C GLN A 207 -16.56 7.06 5.43
N LEU A 208 -15.81 6.08 4.91
CA LEU A 208 -14.37 5.99 5.02
C LEU A 208 -13.81 5.25 3.81
N ILE A 209 -12.67 5.71 3.28
CA ILE A 209 -11.85 4.92 2.34
C ILE A 209 -10.65 4.36 3.10
N VAL A 210 -10.42 3.04 2.97
CA VAL A 210 -9.20 2.39 3.44
C VAL A 210 -8.31 2.07 2.26
N SER A 211 -7.09 2.61 2.26
CA SER A 211 -6.12 2.43 1.17
C SER A 211 -4.96 1.53 1.59
N ALA A 212 -4.57 0.60 0.73
CA ALA A 212 -3.39 -0.25 0.89
C ALA A 212 -2.13 0.30 0.18
N CYS A 213 -2.13 1.57 -0.21
CA CYS A 213 -1.04 2.18 -0.97
C CYS A 213 -0.69 3.57 -0.43
N ASN A 214 0.55 3.75 0.04
CA ASN A 214 1.02 5.02 0.60
C ASN A 214 0.92 6.17 -0.42
N LEU A 215 1.23 5.91 -1.67
CA LEU A 215 1.28 6.92 -2.73
C LEU A 215 -0.14 7.41 -3.07
N SER A 216 -1.06 6.47 -3.30
CA SER A 216 -2.46 6.78 -3.56
C SER A 216 -3.15 7.41 -2.35
N HIS A 217 -2.85 6.90 -1.14
CA HIS A 217 -3.33 7.48 0.11
C HIS A 217 -2.97 8.96 0.21
N SER A 218 -1.69 9.31 -0.03
CA SER A 218 -1.23 10.70 0.04
C SER A 218 -1.98 11.62 -0.93
N VAL A 219 -2.25 11.15 -2.15
CA VAL A 219 -3.02 11.94 -3.13
C VAL A 219 -4.47 12.10 -2.69
N MET A 220 -5.12 11.00 -2.29
CA MET A 220 -6.53 11.02 -1.88
C MET A 220 -6.78 11.80 -0.59
N ASP A 221 -5.84 11.79 0.37
CA ASP A 221 -6.00 12.49 1.64
C ASP A 221 -5.64 13.99 1.54
N ILE A 222 -4.45 14.31 0.98
CA ILE A 222 -3.90 15.66 1.03
C ILE A 222 -4.56 16.59 0.01
N TYR A 223 -4.90 16.06 -1.18
CA TYR A 223 -5.34 16.89 -2.30
C TYR A 223 -6.86 16.97 -2.48
N GLN A 224 -7.67 16.45 -1.56
CA GLN A 224 -9.14 16.46 -1.65
C GLN A 224 -9.72 17.86 -1.90
N GLY A 225 -9.26 18.86 -1.16
CA GLY A 225 -9.74 20.25 -1.31
C GLY A 225 -9.45 20.81 -2.69
N LYS A 226 -8.23 20.62 -3.22
CA LYS A 226 -7.87 21.02 -4.57
C LYS A 226 -8.66 20.23 -5.63
N ALA A 227 -8.84 18.94 -5.43
CA ALA A 227 -9.59 18.06 -6.32
C ALA A 227 -11.06 18.51 -6.43
N SER A 228 -11.71 18.79 -5.28
CA SER A 228 -13.06 19.35 -5.25
C SER A 228 -13.17 20.70 -5.96
N GLN A 229 -12.28 21.64 -5.67
CA GLN A 229 -12.26 22.95 -6.32
C GLN A 229 -12.08 22.86 -7.84
N ARG A 230 -11.24 21.92 -8.28
CA ARG A 230 -10.94 21.73 -9.71
C ARG A 230 -12.10 21.12 -10.50
N THR A 231 -12.86 20.22 -9.87
CA THR A 231 -13.87 19.39 -10.56
C THR A 231 -15.32 19.73 -10.21
N GLY A 232 -15.54 20.37 -9.07
CA GLY A 232 -16.89 20.56 -8.49
C GLY A 232 -17.48 19.28 -7.86
N LEU A 233 -16.74 18.16 -7.84
CA LEU A 233 -17.20 16.91 -7.27
C LEU A 233 -17.11 16.91 -5.74
N ARG A 234 -17.92 16.05 -5.10
CA ARG A 234 -17.89 15.85 -3.64
C ARG A 234 -16.77 14.89 -3.29
N THR A 235 -15.67 15.40 -2.74
CA THR A 235 -14.47 14.61 -2.42
C THR A 235 -14.18 14.50 -0.92
N ASN A 236 -14.94 15.19 -0.07
CA ASN A 236 -14.70 15.23 1.37
C ASN A 236 -15.12 13.93 2.05
N ILE A 237 -14.27 12.93 2.00
CA ILE A 237 -14.40 11.64 2.68
C ILE A 237 -13.07 11.33 3.39
N PRO A 238 -13.08 10.85 4.65
CA PRO A 238 -11.85 10.42 5.32
C PRO A 238 -11.16 9.32 4.53
N VAL A 239 -9.82 9.42 4.41
CA VAL A 239 -8.98 8.38 3.84
C VAL A 239 -7.98 7.94 4.90
N VAL A 240 -7.95 6.65 5.22
CA VAL A 240 -6.99 6.05 6.15
C VAL A 240 -6.16 4.99 5.46
N HIS A 241 -4.96 4.78 5.96
CA HIS A 241 -4.15 3.68 5.49
C HIS A 241 -4.51 2.37 6.20
N LEU A 242 -4.34 1.23 5.52
CA LEU A 242 -4.59 -0.11 6.07
C LEU A 242 -3.91 -0.33 7.42
N CYS A 243 -2.65 0.10 7.58
CA CYS A 243 -1.93 -0.01 8.86
C CYS A 243 -2.60 0.77 9.97
N GLU A 244 -3.16 1.93 9.66
CA GLU A 244 -3.77 2.80 10.68
C GLU A 244 -5.07 2.17 11.21
N ILE A 245 -5.95 1.72 10.30
CA ILE A 245 -7.23 1.14 10.71
C ILE A 245 -7.04 -0.17 11.48
N LEU A 246 -6.07 -1.00 11.06
CA LEU A 246 -5.69 -2.22 11.79
C LEU A 246 -5.15 -1.91 13.18
N THR A 247 -4.23 -0.95 13.28
CA THR A 247 -3.64 -0.53 14.55
C THR A 247 -4.70 -0.02 15.52
N PHE A 248 -5.68 0.75 15.02
CA PHE A 248 -6.84 1.18 15.81
C PHE A 248 -7.69 -0.01 16.25
N ALA A 249 -8.06 -0.90 15.33
CA ALA A 249 -8.92 -2.05 15.63
C ALA A 249 -8.30 -3.00 16.66
N LEU A 250 -6.96 -3.13 16.64
CA LEU A 250 -6.22 -3.95 17.59
C LEU A 250 -5.89 -3.24 18.92
N GLY A 251 -6.49 -2.07 19.19
CA GLY A 251 -6.41 -1.38 20.47
C GLY A 251 -5.24 -0.42 20.63
N HIS A 252 -4.50 -0.12 19.59
CA HIS A 252 -3.44 0.87 19.63
C HIS A 252 -3.95 2.23 19.13
N TYR A 253 -4.06 3.18 20.04
CA TYR A 253 -4.44 4.54 19.70
C TYR A 253 -3.21 5.35 19.30
N ASN A 254 -3.33 6.08 18.19
CA ASN A 254 -2.47 7.22 17.92
C ASN A 254 -3.32 8.49 17.75
N THR A 255 -2.68 9.65 17.79
CA THR A 255 -3.36 10.96 17.78
C THR A 255 -4.20 11.17 16.51
N ARG A 256 -3.77 10.61 15.37
CA ARG A 256 -4.49 10.76 14.11
C ARG A 256 -5.82 10.02 14.08
N PHE A 257 -5.91 8.85 14.73
CA PHE A 257 -7.17 8.12 14.83
C PHE A 257 -8.25 8.84 15.62
N ALA A 258 -7.86 9.55 16.69
CA ALA A 258 -8.78 10.40 17.40
C ALA A 258 -9.34 11.50 16.49
N GLN A 259 -8.49 12.10 15.66
CA GLN A 259 -8.90 13.11 14.68
C GLN A 259 -9.78 12.54 13.57
N LEU A 260 -9.47 11.35 13.04
CA LEU A 260 -10.28 10.67 12.03
C LEU A 260 -11.66 10.30 12.58
N ARG A 261 -11.73 9.76 13.79
CA ARG A 261 -13.01 9.45 14.44
C ARG A 261 -13.88 10.71 14.59
N THR A 262 -13.26 11.83 14.92
CA THR A 262 -13.94 13.12 14.97
C THR A 262 -14.41 13.58 13.58
N ARG A 263 -13.58 13.42 12.54
CA ARG A 263 -13.95 13.76 11.15
C ARG A 263 -15.12 12.92 10.65
N VAL A 264 -15.09 11.61 10.86
CA VAL A 264 -16.18 10.71 10.43
C VAL A 264 -17.49 11.08 11.15
N MET A 265 -17.44 11.39 12.43
CA MET A 265 -18.63 11.79 13.19
C MET A 265 -19.20 13.15 12.76
N VAL A 266 -18.36 14.07 12.28
CA VAL A 266 -18.78 15.41 11.79
C VAL A 266 -19.25 15.38 10.34
N ILE A 267 -18.77 14.44 9.53
CA ILE A 267 -19.10 14.34 8.10
C ILE A 267 -20.32 13.43 7.85
N GLY A 268 -20.71 12.64 8.82
CA GLY A 268 -21.86 11.73 8.75
C GLY A 268 -23.22 12.35 8.98
N ASP A 269 -23.33 13.69 9.14
CA ASP A 269 -24.60 14.44 9.25
C ASP A 269 -25.04 15.01 7.89
#